data_372fa22eaaa4ced5b1de1d1893af5ae9
#
_entry.id   372fa22eaaa4ced5b1de1d1893af5ae9
#
_cell.length_a   1.000
_cell.length_b   1.000
_cell.length_c   1.000
_cell.angle_alpha   90.00
_cell.angle_beta   90.00
_cell.angle_gamma   90.00
#
_symmetry.space_group_name_H-M   'P 1'
#
loop_
_entity.id
_entity.type
_entity.pdbx_description
1 polymer ?
#
loop_
_entity_poly.entity_id
_entity_poly.type
_entity_poly.pdbx_seq_one_letter_code
_entity_poly.pdbx_strand_id
1 'polypeptide(L)'
;MIILGIDPGLATMGYGVINSVKGNYSVIDYGVVTTPKECTLPERLMQLEDGVVELIDTYKPDNISIEELFFSKNVTTGIPVAEARGVILLTAVKKLGSEVYEYTPNQIKQA
;
A
#
# COMPACT_ATOMS: atom_id res chain seq x y z
N MET A 1 -16.15 3.27 9.36
CA MET A 1 -15.52 3.05 8.06
C MET A 1 -14.11 2.52 8.29
N ILE A 2 -13.78 1.41 7.69
CA ILE A 2 -12.45 0.82 7.79
C ILE A 2 -11.59 1.31 6.62
N ILE A 3 -10.42 1.84 6.92
CA ILE A 3 -9.51 2.38 5.92
C ILE A 3 -8.16 1.66 6.03
N LEU A 4 -7.69 1.14 4.90
CA LEU A 4 -6.36 0.53 4.77
C LEU A 4 -5.43 1.54 4.10
N GLY A 5 -4.39 1.96 4.80
CA GLY A 5 -3.35 2.82 4.25
C GLY A 5 -2.14 1.99 3.87
N ILE A 6 -1.56 2.27 2.70
CA ILE A 6 -0.38 1.54 2.20
C ILE A 6 0.72 2.52 1.83
N ASP A 7 1.92 2.25 2.35
CA ASP A 7 3.16 2.90 1.95
C ASP A 7 3.90 1.92 1.05
N PRO A 8 3.87 2.12 -0.28
CA PRO A 8 4.44 1.15 -1.22
C PRO A 8 5.95 1.04 -1.10
N GLY A 9 6.45 -0.19 -1.19
CA GLY A 9 7.87 -0.48 -1.23
C GLY A 9 8.07 -1.89 -1.74
N LEU A 10 9.27 -2.19 -2.26
CA LEU A 10 9.57 -3.53 -2.72
C LEU A 10 10.04 -4.42 -1.58
N ALA A 11 11.09 -3.99 -0.87
CA ALA A 11 11.64 -4.78 0.24
C ALA A 11 10.67 -4.79 1.42
N THR A 12 10.00 -3.67 1.66
CA THR A 12 9.09 -3.50 2.78
C THR A 12 7.93 -2.62 2.35
N MET A 13 6.72 -3.16 2.44
CA MET A 13 5.49 -2.42 2.23
C MET A 13 4.85 -2.16 3.58
N GLY A 14 4.74 -0.88 3.97
CA GLY A 14 4.11 -0.51 5.22
C GLY A 14 2.59 -0.46 5.08
N TYR A 15 1.86 -0.80 6.14
CA TYR A 15 0.41 -0.65 6.13
C TYR A 15 -0.14 -0.28 7.51
N GLY A 16 -1.29 0.36 7.49
CA GLY A 16 -2.06 0.64 8.68
C GLY A 16 -3.54 0.47 8.40
N VAL A 17 -4.27 -0.07 9.37
CA VAL A 17 -5.71 -0.26 9.27
C VAL A 17 -6.35 0.53 10.39
N ILE A 18 -7.25 1.45 10.05
CA ILE A 18 -7.95 2.27 11.03
C ILE A 18 -9.46 2.16 10.85
N ASN A 19 -10.18 2.41 11.94
CA ASN A 19 -11.61 2.58 11.90
C ASN A 19 -11.93 4.05 12.16
N SER A 20 -12.67 4.67 11.25
CA SER A 20 -13.10 6.06 11.36
C SER A 20 -14.60 6.10 11.64
N VAL A 21 -14.98 6.65 12.80
CA VAL A 21 -16.39 6.78 13.21
C VAL A 21 -16.62 8.19 13.71
N LYS A 22 -17.41 8.97 12.97
CA LYS A 22 -17.80 10.33 13.35
C LYS A 22 -16.61 11.22 13.72
N GLY A 23 -15.55 11.18 12.89
CA GLY A 23 -14.36 11.98 13.14
C GLY A 23 -13.39 11.42 14.16
N ASN A 24 -13.71 10.31 14.79
CA ASN A 24 -12.82 9.63 15.72
C ASN A 24 -12.14 8.47 15.01
N TYR A 25 -10.84 8.28 15.28
CA TYR A 25 -10.03 7.24 14.65
C TYR A 25 -9.52 6.28 15.70
N SER A 26 -9.59 4.99 15.41
CA SER A 26 -8.96 3.96 16.22
C SER A 26 -8.10 3.07 15.33
N VAL A 27 -6.93 2.66 15.82
CA VAL A 27 -6.02 1.79 15.09
C VAL A 27 -6.47 0.34 15.30
N ILE A 28 -6.75 -0.36 14.19
CA ILE A 28 -7.10 -1.79 14.23
C ILE A 28 -5.83 -2.62 14.17
N ASP A 29 -4.92 -2.28 13.23
CA ASP A 29 -3.67 -3.00 13.05
C ASP A 29 -2.70 -2.14 12.26
N TYR A 30 -1.43 -2.47 12.35
CA TYR A 30 -0.39 -1.88 11.51
C TYR A 30 0.80 -2.82 11.44
N GLY A 31 1.60 -2.68 10.39
CA GLY A 31 2.75 -3.54 10.24
C GLY A 31 3.42 -3.38 8.88
N VAL A 32 4.16 -4.40 8.51
CA VAL A 32 4.87 -4.42 7.23
C VAL A 32 4.72 -5.78 6.56
N VAL A 33 4.74 -5.76 5.23
CA VAL A 33 4.91 -6.95 4.40
C VAL A 33 6.31 -6.87 3.81
N THR A 34 7.13 -7.87 4.09
CA THR A 34 8.51 -7.90 3.61
C THR A 34 8.69 -8.94 2.52
N THR A 35 9.57 -8.64 1.56
CA THR A 35 9.94 -9.60 0.52
C THR A 35 11.44 -9.87 0.62
N PRO A 36 11.87 -11.15 0.65
CA PRO A 36 13.29 -11.47 0.79
C PRO A 36 14.10 -11.01 -0.43
N LYS A 37 15.27 -10.42 -0.18
CA LYS A 37 16.15 -9.94 -1.26
C LYS A 37 16.72 -11.08 -2.10
N GLU A 38 16.69 -12.30 -1.59
CA GLU A 38 17.17 -13.50 -2.28
C GLU A 38 16.19 -13.95 -3.38
N CYS A 39 14.94 -13.51 -3.31
CA CYS A 39 13.95 -13.82 -4.33
C CYS A 39 14.10 -12.92 -5.54
N THR A 40 13.67 -13.41 -6.69
CA THR A 40 13.66 -12.61 -7.93
C THR A 40 12.62 -11.50 -7.84
N LEU A 41 12.74 -10.48 -8.70
CA LEU A 41 11.75 -9.41 -8.74
C LEU A 41 10.34 -9.95 -8.99
N PRO A 42 10.09 -10.82 -10.00
CA PRO A 42 8.75 -11.37 -10.18
C PRO A 42 8.21 -12.09 -8.95
N GLU A 43 9.03 -12.88 -8.27
CA GLU A 43 8.63 -13.56 -7.03
C GLU A 43 8.25 -12.56 -5.94
N ARG A 44 9.04 -11.49 -5.80
CA ARG A 44 8.76 -10.46 -4.80
C ARG A 44 7.48 -9.70 -5.11
N LEU A 45 7.20 -9.44 -6.40
CA LEU A 45 5.96 -8.79 -6.81
C LEU A 45 4.75 -9.67 -6.50
N MET A 46 4.85 -10.99 -6.72
CA MET A 46 3.79 -11.93 -6.34
C MET A 46 3.54 -11.94 -4.83
N GLN A 47 4.61 -11.88 -4.04
CA GLN A 47 4.49 -11.84 -2.58
C GLN A 47 3.79 -10.56 -2.12
N LEU A 48 4.06 -9.42 -2.77
CA LEU A 48 3.35 -8.17 -2.47
C LEU A 48 1.87 -8.27 -2.83
N GLU A 49 1.56 -8.84 -3.98
CA GLU A 49 0.16 -9.07 -4.37
C GLU A 49 -0.55 -9.92 -3.33
N ASP A 50 0.05 -11.04 -2.94
CA ASP A 50 -0.52 -11.94 -1.93
C ASP A 50 -0.74 -11.21 -0.60
N GLY A 51 0.22 -10.37 -0.20
CA GLY A 51 0.11 -9.59 1.02
C GLY A 51 -1.04 -8.59 1.00
N VAL A 52 -1.21 -7.89 -0.11
CA VAL A 52 -2.32 -6.93 -0.28
C VAL A 52 -3.66 -7.66 -0.27
N VAL A 53 -3.77 -8.78 -0.99
CA VAL A 53 -5.00 -9.58 -1.02
C VAL A 53 -5.33 -10.07 0.39
N GLU A 54 -4.35 -10.56 1.14
CA GLU A 54 -4.57 -11.03 2.50
C GLU A 54 -5.08 -9.91 3.42
N LEU A 55 -4.49 -8.71 3.32
CA LEU A 55 -4.93 -7.56 4.11
C LEU A 55 -6.37 -7.18 3.78
N ILE A 56 -6.71 -7.13 2.50
CA ILE A 56 -8.07 -6.78 2.07
C ILE A 56 -9.07 -7.83 2.54
N ASP A 57 -8.75 -9.11 2.37
CA ASP A 57 -9.65 -10.18 2.75
C ASP A 57 -9.82 -10.29 4.28
N THR A 58 -8.77 -9.98 5.05
CA THR A 58 -8.80 -10.03 6.51
C THR A 58 -9.59 -8.87 7.11
N TYR A 59 -9.31 -7.65 6.68
CA TYR A 59 -9.89 -6.45 7.29
C TYR A 59 -11.09 -5.90 6.56
N LYS A 60 -11.30 -6.29 5.32
CA LYS A 60 -12.43 -5.86 4.47
C LYS A 60 -12.60 -4.33 4.51
N PRO A 61 -11.56 -3.58 4.12
CA PRO A 61 -11.62 -2.13 4.19
C PRO A 61 -12.67 -1.56 3.24
N ASP A 62 -13.25 -0.45 3.65
CA ASP A 62 -14.17 0.30 2.80
C ASP A 62 -13.41 1.12 1.78
N ASN A 63 -12.23 1.63 2.18
CA ASN A 63 -11.37 2.44 1.32
C ASN A 63 -9.92 2.01 1.48
N ILE A 64 -9.13 2.20 0.41
CA ILE A 64 -7.68 2.02 0.44
C ILE A 64 -7.03 3.33 0.03
N SER A 65 -6.04 3.78 0.83
CA SER A 65 -5.24 4.96 0.53
C SER A 65 -3.81 4.52 0.23
N ILE A 66 -3.27 4.93 -0.92
CA ILE A 66 -1.93 4.57 -1.34
C ILE A 66 -1.11 5.83 -1.56
N GLU A 67 0.07 5.90 -0.94
CA GLU A 67 0.96 7.03 -1.11
C GLU A 67 1.59 7.02 -2.51
N GLU A 68 1.61 8.18 -3.16
CA GLU A 68 2.30 8.35 -4.43
C GLU A 68 3.80 8.49 -4.20
N LEU A 69 4.58 7.93 -5.13
CA LEU A 69 6.04 7.99 -5.06
C LEU A 69 6.59 9.15 -5.86
N PHE A 70 7.67 9.77 -5.35
CA PHE A 70 8.41 10.81 -6.04
C PHE A 70 9.85 10.38 -6.24
N PHE A 71 10.29 10.41 -7.49
CA PHE A 71 11.67 10.08 -7.86
C PHE A 71 12.40 11.37 -8.24
N SER A 72 12.97 12.05 -7.26
CA SER A 72 13.68 13.29 -7.51
C SER A 72 15.19 13.10 -7.70
N LYS A 73 15.76 12.00 -7.21
CA LYS A 73 17.22 11.87 -7.15
C LYS A 73 17.82 10.57 -7.71
N ASN A 74 17.09 9.47 -7.75
CA ASN A 74 17.68 8.20 -8.19
C ASN A 74 16.66 7.32 -8.88
N VAL A 75 16.58 7.48 -10.21
CA VAL A 75 15.65 6.74 -11.06
C VAL A 75 15.94 5.24 -11.03
N THR A 76 17.23 4.86 -10.98
CA THR A 76 17.64 3.45 -11.05
C THR A 76 17.11 2.64 -9.86
N THR A 77 17.21 3.17 -8.63
CA THR A 77 16.67 2.50 -7.46
C THR A 77 15.16 2.67 -7.35
N GLY A 78 14.61 3.69 -8.02
CA GLY A 78 13.18 3.95 -8.03
C GLY A 78 12.38 3.02 -8.92
N ILE A 79 12.98 2.44 -9.97
CA ILE A 79 12.25 1.58 -10.91
C ILE A 79 11.63 0.35 -10.22
N PRO A 80 12.37 -0.45 -9.45
CA PRO A 80 11.75 -1.60 -8.77
C PRO A 80 10.64 -1.20 -7.78
N VAL A 81 10.80 -0.05 -7.13
CA VAL A 81 9.79 0.47 -6.20
C VAL A 81 8.54 0.90 -6.97
N ALA A 82 8.71 1.54 -8.13
CA ALA A 82 7.59 1.92 -9.00
C ALA A 82 6.85 0.68 -9.53
N GLU A 83 7.58 -0.37 -9.90
CA GLU A 83 6.98 -1.62 -10.33
C GLU A 83 6.17 -2.26 -9.20
N ALA A 84 6.72 -2.27 -7.98
CA ALA A 84 6.01 -2.75 -6.80
C ALA A 84 4.73 -1.95 -6.55
N ARG A 85 4.82 -0.62 -6.64
CA ARG A 85 3.67 0.26 -6.46
C ARG A 85 2.58 -0.04 -7.49
N GLY A 86 2.97 -0.29 -8.74
CA GLY A 86 2.00 -0.63 -9.78
C GLY A 86 1.23 -1.91 -9.47
N VAL A 87 1.92 -2.93 -8.97
CA VAL A 87 1.27 -4.19 -8.55
C VAL A 87 0.32 -3.95 -7.38
N ILE A 88 0.75 -3.19 -6.39
CA ILE A 88 -0.08 -2.87 -5.21
C ILE A 88 -1.34 -2.12 -5.64
N LEU A 89 -1.18 -1.09 -6.47
CA LEU A 89 -2.29 -0.29 -6.96
C LEU A 89 -3.27 -1.13 -7.78
N LEU A 90 -2.76 -1.94 -8.70
CA LEU A 90 -3.60 -2.80 -9.54
C LEU A 90 -4.38 -3.80 -8.68
N THR A 91 -3.72 -4.43 -7.72
CA THR A 91 -4.36 -5.41 -6.83
C THR A 91 -5.48 -4.75 -6.03
N ALA A 92 -5.22 -3.56 -5.47
CA ALA A 92 -6.21 -2.82 -4.71
C ALA A 92 -7.41 -2.46 -5.57
N VAL A 93 -7.19 -1.95 -6.79
CA VAL A 93 -8.27 -1.56 -7.70
C VAL A 93 -9.10 -2.76 -8.12
N LYS A 94 -8.47 -3.90 -8.38
CA LYS A 94 -9.22 -5.12 -8.72
C LYS A 94 -10.14 -5.57 -7.59
N LYS A 95 -9.77 -5.29 -6.34
CA LYS A 95 -10.56 -5.68 -5.16
C LYS A 95 -11.62 -4.65 -4.79
N LEU A 96 -11.29 -3.36 -4.81
CA LEU A 96 -12.17 -2.30 -4.32
C LEU A 96 -12.69 -1.34 -5.40
N GLY A 97 -12.13 -1.37 -6.60
CA GLY A 97 -12.59 -0.49 -7.67
C GLY A 97 -12.33 0.99 -7.36
N SER A 98 -13.38 1.81 -7.42
CA SER A 98 -13.27 3.25 -7.24
C SER A 98 -12.96 3.71 -5.81
N GLU A 99 -12.95 2.82 -4.84
CA GLU A 99 -12.65 3.15 -3.44
C GLU A 99 -11.16 3.10 -3.13
N VAL A 100 -10.30 3.23 -4.15
CA VAL A 100 -8.85 3.31 -4.01
C VAL A 100 -8.41 4.74 -4.33
N TYR A 101 -7.69 5.38 -3.40
CA TYR A 101 -7.26 6.76 -3.50
C TYR A 101 -5.74 6.88 -3.41
N GLU A 102 -5.16 7.79 -4.16
CA GLU A 102 -3.74 8.06 -4.17
C GLU A 102 -3.46 9.42 -3.52
N TYR A 103 -2.44 9.48 -2.69
CA TYR A 103 -2.05 10.71 -1.99
C TYR A 103 -0.57 10.98 -2.15
N THR A 104 -0.22 12.25 -2.39
CA THR A 104 1.18 12.69 -2.39
C THR A 104 1.67 12.82 -0.94
N PRO A 105 2.99 12.75 -0.69
CA PRO A 105 3.52 13.02 0.64
C PRO A 105 3.12 14.39 1.19
N ASN A 106 3.04 15.40 0.33
CA ASN A 106 2.59 16.73 0.76
C ASN A 106 1.13 16.74 1.19
N GLN A 107 0.26 16.03 0.48
CA GLN A 107 -1.14 15.91 0.86
C GLN A 107 -1.30 15.23 2.22
N ILE A 108 -0.49 14.19 2.47
CA ILE A 108 -0.49 13.48 3.75
C ILE A 108 -0.06 14.41 4.88
N LYS A 109 0.99 15.21 4.66
CA LYS A 109 1.48 16.14 5.67
C LYS A 109 0.46 17.25 6.01
N GLN A 110 -0.38 17.62 5.06
CA GLN A 110 -1.39 18.65 5.26
C GLN A 110 -2.68 18.11 5.90
N ALA A 111 -2.84 16.82 5.86
CA ALA A 111 -4.00 16.21 6.48
C ALA A 111 -3.83 16.09 7.98
#